data_f5e554afca19c16258bba0e4794def3f
#
_entry.id   f5e554afca19c16258bba0e4794def3f
#
_cell.length_a   1.000
_cell.length_b   1.000
_cell.length_c   1.000
_cell.angle_alpha   90.00
_cell.angle_beta   90.00
_cell.angle_gamma   90.00
#
_symmetry.space_group_name_H-M   'P 1'
#
loop_
_entity.id
_entity.type
_entity.pdbx_description
1 polymer ?
#
loop_
_entity_poly.entity_id
_entity_poly.type
_entity_poly.pdbx_seq_one_letter_code
_entity_poly.pdbx_strand_id
1 'polypeptide(L)'
;MTRVTLTIFICLVAVAGQTQTLNGTWRGKLTQGPGGCFPVYFIEMQVKMEGSRLTGSTYHFSDVTNFVKENFEGHYDLTSKAVTISETGVITFHIPPDCVPCIKKYSLTHNRDNSIQTLTGDWGGRMMNSQIACPPGKITLTKEASSIFNEIKVDTGVIRLDFYDNAEIDGDTISVTVDNNTVVSHQRLGAKPISVNIKIDFLRLEHEVVMIAENEGAIPPNTALLMVTAGNKRYRLFLSSDSEQKKVLVRFIYEKPPA
;
A
#
# COMPACT_ATOMS: atom_id res chain seq x y z
N MET A 1 -29.46 67.38 -0.52
CA MET A 1 -29.17 66.36 0.55
C MET A 1 -29.21 65.02 -0.08
N THR A 2 -28.07 64.48 -0.51
CA THR A 2 -27.92 63.22 -1.22
C THR A 2 -27.58 62.13 -0.20
N ARG A 3 -28.47 61.15 0.01
CA ARG A 3 -28.23 59.99 0.90
C ARG A 3 -27.39 58.96 0.16
N VAL A 4 -26.18 58.74 0.64
CA VAL A 4 -25.30 57.63 0.19
C VAL A 4 -25.66 56.39 1.01
N THR A 5 -26.22 55.37 0.34
CA THR A 5 -26.51 54.09 0.94
C THR A 5 -25.28 53.20 0.80
N LEU A 6 -24.63 52.92 1.93
CA LEU A 6 -23.46 52.02 2.00
C LEU A 6 -23.95 50.57 2.03
N THR A 7 -23.80 49.84 0.93
CA THR A 7 -24.11 48.42 0.86
C THR A 7 -22.89 47.63 1.34
N ILE A 8 -22.98 46.99 2.53
CA ILE A 8 -21.96 46.09 3.06
C ILE A 8 -22.10 44.72 2.38
N PHE A 9 -21.15 44.36 1.57
CA PHE A 9 -21.02 43.03 0.95
C PHE A 9 -20.34 42.08 1.95
N ILE A 10 -21.12 41.22 2.61
CA ILE A 10 -20.58 40.18 3.49
C ILE A 10 -20.11 39.04 2.59
N CYS A 11 -18.79 38.93 2.37
CA CYS A 11 -18.18 37.77 1.75
C CYS A 11 -18.22 36.59 2.74
N LEU A 12 -19.13 35.66 2.53
CA LEU A 12 -19.09 34.36 3.19
C LEU A 12 -17.89 33.58 2.64
N VAL A 13 -16.81 33.55 3.38
CA VAL A 13 -15.68 32.62 3.13
C VAL A 13 -16.16 31.25 3.55
N ALA A 14 -16.54 30.42 2.59
CA ALA A 14 -16.76 28.99 2.81
C ALA A 14 -15.39 28.37 3.17
N VAL A 15 -15.14 28.13 4.42
CA VAL A 15 -14.03 27.29 4.88
C VAL A 15 -14.37 25.88 4.43
N ALA A 16 -13.83 25.45 3.28
CA ALA A 16 -13.85 24.07 2.87
C ALA A 16 -13.07 23.29 3.93
N GLY A 17 -13.78 22.73 4.92
CA GLY A 17 -13.20 21.81 5.86
C GLY A 17 -12.63 20.64 5.05
N GLN A 18 -11.32 20.40 5.14
CA GLN A 18 -10.72 19.21 4.59
C GLN A 18 -11.38 18.01 5.28
N THR A 19 -12.29 17.36 4.57
CA THR A 19 -12.90 16.11 5.05
C THR A 19 -11.78 15.12 5.24
N GLN A 20 -11.63 14.63 6.48
CA GLN A 20 -10.65 13.58 6.78
C GLN A 20 -11.10 12.33 6.02
N THR A 21 -10.40 12.00 4.96
CA THR A 21 -10.67 10.80 4.18
C THR A 21 -9.68 9.70 4.54
N LEU A 22 -10.19 8.47 4.65
CA LEU A 22 -9.38 7.27 4.78
C LEU A 22 -8.99 6.68 3.43
N ASN A 23 -9.43 7.27 2.31
CA ASN A 23 -9.07 6.82 0.97
C ASN A 23 -7.57 6.61 0.81
N GLY A 24 -7.20 5.54 0.11
CA GLY A 24 -5.82 5.22 -0.25
C GLY A 24 -5.29 3.98 0.42
N THR A 25 -3.98 3.78 0.28
CA THR A 25 -3.27 2.58 0.72
C THR A 25 -2.76 2.74 2.15
N TRP A 26 -3.00 1.71 2.94
CA TRP A 26 -2.55 1.59 4.33
C TRP A 26 -1.69 0.35 4.45
N ARG A 27 -0.50 0.47 5.03
CA ARG A 27 0.43 -0.65 5.22
C ARG A 27 0.86 -0.80 6.66
N GLY A 28 1.14 -2.04 7.05
CA GLY A 28 1.59 -2.30 8.38
C GLY A 28 1.76 -3.77 8.71
N LYS A 29 1.50 -4.09 9.99
CA LYS A 29 1.70 -5.43 10.53
C LYS A 29 0.51 -5.87 11.36
N LEU A 30 0.20 -7.18 11.27
CA LEU A 30 -0.63 -7.88 12.22
C LEU A 30 0.21 -8.84 13.04
N THR A 31 -0.08 -8.90 14.34
CA THR A 31 0.34 -10.02 15.18
C THR A 31 -0.79 -11.01 15.34
N GLN A 32 -0.47 -12.26 15.62
CA GLN A 32 -1.43 -13.32 15.89
C GLN A 32 -1.02 -14.07 17.16
N GLY A 33 -2.03 -14.45 17.96
CA GLY A 33 -1.83 -15.28 19.13
C GLY A 33 -1.35 -16.70 18.78
N PRO A 34 -0.97 -17.50 19.79
CA PRO A 34 -0.54 -18.88 19.60
C PRO A 34 -1.59 -19.71 18.82
N GLY A 35 -1.14 -20.58 17.95
CA GLY A 35 -2.00 -21.46 17.13
C GLY A 35 -2.30 -20.90 15.73
N GLY A 36 -1.82 -19.70 15.37
CA GLY A 36 -1.85 -19.20 14.01
C GLY A 36 -0.69 -19.72 13.18
N CYS A 37 -0.86 -19.71 11.84
CA CYS A 37 0.18 -20.17 10.91
C CYS A 37 1.44 -19.32 10.94
N PHE A 38 1.27 -18.01 11.13
CA PHE A 38 2.36 -17.06 11.19
C PHE A 38 2.16 -16.14 12.40
N PRO A 39 3.16 -15.95 13.27
CA PRO A 39 3.03 -15.07 14.45
C PRO A 39 2.91 -13.59 14.06
N VAL A 40 3.44 -13.21 12.91
CA VAL A 40 3.41 -11.85 12.35
C VAL A 40 3.17 -11.93 10.86
N TYR A 41 2.27 -11.06 10.38
CA TYR A 41 2.05 -10.83 8.95
C TYR A 41 2.32 -9.36 8.62
N PHE A 42 2.63 -9.13 7.36
CA PHE A 42 2.47 -7.81 6.75
C PHE A 42 1.06 -7.71 6.17
N ILE A 43 0.55 -6.49 6.13
CA ILE A 43 -0.74 -6.20 5.49
C ILE A 43 -0.66 -4.93 4.68
N GLU A 44 -1.28 -4.98 3.51
CA GLU A 44 -1.69 -3.82 2.74
C GLU A 44 -3.22 -3.80 2.71
N MET A 45 -3.80 -2.65 2.97
CA MET A 45 -5.24 -2.43 2.95
C MET A 45 -5.53 -1.25 2.04
N GLN A 46 -6.30 -1.46 1.00
CA GLN A 46 -6.74 -0.42 0.09
C GLN A 46 -8.15 -0.01 0.44
N VAL A 47 -8.30 1.24 0.78
CA VAL A 47 -9.55 1.78 1.33
C VAL A 47 -10.16 2.77 0.35
N LYS A 48 -11.40 2.52 -0.04
CA LYS A 48 -12.30 3.48 -0.67
C LYS A 48 -13.36 3.89 0.34
N MET A 49 -13.51 5.19 0.56
CA MET A 49 -14.47 5.76 1.50
C MET A 49 -15.53 6.57 0.75
N GLU A 50 -16.80 6.24 0.97
CA GLU A 50 -17.96 6.96 0.46
C GLU A 50 -18.86 7.35 1.63
N GLY A 51 -18.84 8.62 2.00
CA GLY A 51 -19.45 9.07 3.25
C GLY A 51 -18.76 8.44 4.47
N SER A 52 -19.47 7.62 5.23
CA SER A 52 -18.93 6.84 6.34
C SER A 52 -18.66 5.37 5.99
N ARG A 53 -19.09 4.91 4.82
CA ARG A 53 -18.90 3.54 4.36
C ARG A 53 -17.49 3.37 3.79
N LEU A 54 -16.88 2.25 4.16
CA LEU A 54 -15.57 1.82 3.66
C LEU A 54 -15.75 0.55 2.84
N THR A 55 -15.04 0.47 1.73
CA THR A 55 -14.91 -0.73 0.90
C THR A 55 -13.48 -0.86 0.44
N GLY A 56 -13.07 -2.06 0.01
CA GLY A 56 -11.74 -2.25 -0.54
C GLY A 56 -11.26 -3.68 -0.44
N SER A 57 -9.94 -3.85 -0.50
CA SER A 57 -9.29 -5.14 -0.38
C SER A 57 -8.16 -5.11 0.65
N THR A 58 -7.90 -6.27 1.26
CA THR A 58 -6.74 -6.56 2.09
C THR A 58 -5.84 -7.55 1.39
N TYR A 59 -4.54 -7.36 1.55
CA TYR A 59 -3.51 -8.27 1.12
C TYR A 59 -2.61 -8.58 2.30
N HIS A 60 -2.74 -9.81 2.83
CA HIS A 60 -1.94 -10.31 3.95
C HIS A 60 -0.82 -11.18 3.42
N PHE A 61 0.39 -10.98 3.88
CA PHE A 61 1.52 -11.77 3.42
C PHE A 61 2.59 -11.90 4.52
N SER A 62 3.21 -13.08 4.58
CA SER A 62 4.42 -13.30 5.37
C SER A 62 5.67 -13.13 4.52
N ASP A 63 5.56 -13.49 3.25
CA ASP A 63 6.58 -13.39 2.21
C ASP A 63 5.91 -13.39 0.82
N VAL A 64 6.70 -13.45 -0.25
CA VAL A 64 6.19 -13.39 -1.63
C VAL A 64 5.40 -14.62 -2.08
N THR A 65 5.53 -15.73 -1.36
CA THR A 65 4.85 -16.98 -1.71
C THR A 65 3.65 -17.27 -0.82
N ASN A 66 3.61 -16.68 0.39
CA ASN A 66 2.56 -16.93 1.37
C ASN A 66 1.72 -15.68 1.56
N PHE A 67 0.53 -15.70 0.98
CA PHE A 67 -0.38 -14.56 0.99
C PHE A 67 -1.86 -14.97 0.99
N VAL A 68 -2.72 -14.04 1.41
CA VAL A 68 -4.18 -14.10 1.30
C VAL A 68 -4.67 -12.73 0.86
N LYS A 69 -5.53 -12.67 -0.16
CA LYS A 69 -6.19 -11.46 -0.63
C LYS A 69 -7.69 -11.57 -0.39
N GLU A 70 -8.30 -10.54 0.19
CA GLU A 70 -9.69 -10.55 0.64
C GLU A 70 -10.36 -9.21 0.33
N ASN A 71 -11.67 -9.24 0.05
CA ASN A 71 -12.48 -8.04 0.01
C ASN A 71 -12.97 -7.68 1.40
N PHE A 72 -13.24 -6.41 1.66
CA PHE A 72 -13.85 -5.98 2.90
C PHE A 72 -14.91 -4.89 2.70
N GLU A 73 -15.76 -4.77 3.71
CA GLU A 73 -16.65 -3.64 3.96
C GLU A 73 -16.43 -3.12 5.37
N GLY A 74 -16.72 -1.84 5.58
CA GLY A 74 -16.51 -1.22 6.87
C GLY A 74 -17.24 0.09 7.06
N HIS A 75 -17.02 0.68 8.23
CA HIS A 75 -17.61 1.95 8.62
C HIS A 75 -16.60 2.79 9.39
N TYR A 76 -16.58 4.09 9.14
CA TYR A 76 -15.80 5.08 9.86
C TYR A 76 -16.72 6.06 10.59
N ASP A 77 -16.63 6.09 11.90
CA ASP A 77 -17.28 7.11 12.73
C ASP A 77 -16.34 8.31 12.88
N LEU A 78 -16.71 9.41 12.22
CA LEU A 78 -15.94 10.66 12.22
C LEU A 78 -15.84 11.30 13.62
N THR A 79 -16.80 11.05 14.51
CA THR A 79 -16.85 11.65 15.85
C THR A 79 -15.92 10.93 16.81
N SER A 80 -16.05 9.61 16.89
CA SER A 80 -15.23 8.77 17.77
C SER A 80 -13.89 8.37 17.19
N LYS A 81 -13.68 8.59 15.88
CA LYS A 81 -12.53 8.11 15.10
C LYS A 81 -12.44 6.59 15.03
N ALA A 82 -13.53 5.90 15.36
CA ALA A 82 -13.59 4.46 15.30
C ALA A 82 -13.76 3.98 13.86
N VAL A 83 -12.99 2.96 13.49
CA VAL A 83 -13.05 2.28 12.20
C VAL A 83 -13.34 0.82 12.44
N THR A 84 -14.45 0.33 11.89
CA THR A 84 -14.80 -1.10 11.90
C THR A 84 -14.70 -1.63 10.48
N ILE A 85 -14.03 -2.75 10.30
CA ILE A 85 -13.85 -3.41 9.00
C ILE A 85 -14.18 -4.89 9.16
N SER A 86 -14.87 -5.46 8.18
CA SER A 86 -15.15 -6.89 8.09
C SER A 86 -14.76 -7.40 6.73
N GLU A 87 -13.85 -8.36 6.69
CA GLU A 87 -13.55 -9.09 5.45
C GLU A 87 -14.78 -9.89 5.04
N THR A 88 -15.11 -9.84 3.76
CA THR A 88 -16.37 -10.41 3.23
C THR A 88 -16.15 -11.69 2.43
N GLY A 89 -14.92 -11.92 1.97
CA GLY A 89 -14.57 -13.14 1.24
C GLY A 89 -13.14 -13.11 0.72
N VAL A 90 -12.60 -14.29 0.54
CA VAL A 90 -11.27 -14.51 -0.05
C VAL A 90 -11.37 -14.40 -1.56
N ILE A 91 -10.53 -13.57 -2.16
CA ILE A 91 -10.37 -13.44 -3.60
C ILE A 91 -9.44 -14.56 -4.09
N THR A 92 -8.26 -14.64 -3.49
CA THR A 92 -7.23 -15.63 -3.80
C THR A 92 -6.28 -15.80 -2.63
N PHE A 93 -5.61 -16.95 -2.55
CA PHE A 93 -4.57 -17.19 -1.53
C PHE A 93 -3.57 -18.24 -1.99
N HIS A 94 -2.37 -18.15 -1.43
CA HIS A 94 -1.35 -19.17 -1.48
C HIS A 94 -0.67 -19.22 -0.09
N ILE A 95 -0.90 -20.31 0.63
CA ILE A 95 -0.38 -20.53 2.00
C ILE A 95 -0.05 -22.01 2.16
N PRO A 96 0.75 -22.41 3.17
CA PRO A 96 1.05 -23.82 3.43
C PRO A 96 -0.22 -24.68 3.53
N PRO A 97 -0.17 -25.96 3.11
CA PRO A 97 -1.35 -26.84 3.03
C PRO A 97 -2.05 -27.10 4.38
N ASP A 98 -1.33 -26.95 5.49
CA ASP A 98 -1.83 -27.09 6.86
C ASP A 98 -2.43 -25.80 7.41
N CYS A 99 -2.40 -24.72 6.63
CA CYS A 99 -2.98 -23.43 6.97
C CYS A 99 -4.35 -23.21 6.32
N VAL A 100 -5.19 -22.43 6.98
CA VAL A 100 -6.51 -22.01 6.45
C VAL A 100 -6.62 -20.51 6.55
N PRO A 101 -7.08 -19.81 5.47
CA PRO A 101 -7.32 -18.37 5.54
C PRO A 101 -8.28 -18.00 6.67
N CYS A 102 -8.05 -16.88 7.30
CA CYS A 102 -8.86 -16.33 8.37
C CYS A 102 -9.61 -15.11 7.88
N ILE A 103 -10.94 -15.17 7.84
CA ILE A 103 -11.81 -14.02 7.54
C ILE A 103 -11.88 -13.13 8.79
N LYS A 104 -11.30 -11.95 8.70
CA LYS A 104 -11.06 -11.09 9.85
C LYS A 104 -12.09 -9.99 10.02
N LYS A 105 -12.23 -9.54 11.26
CA LYS A 105 -12.91 -8.31 11.65
C LYS A 105 -11.95 -7.45 12.43
N TYR A 106 -11.94 -6.17 12.14
CA TYR A 106 -11.05 -5.19 12.73
C TYR A 106 -11.85 -4.15 13.51
N SER A 107 -11.35 -3.81 14.69
CA SER A 107 -11.83 -2.70 15.52
C SER A 107 -10.65 -1.76 15.73
N LEU A 108 -10.64 -0.65 14.99
CA LEU A 108 -9.48 0.23 14.90
C LEU A 108 -9.82 1.64 15.35
N THR A 109 -8.80 2.37 15.77
CA THR A 109 -8.86 3.82 16.00
C THR A 109 -7.99 4.54 14.99
N HIS A 110 -8.55 5.54 14.34
CA HIS A 110 -7.84 6.43 13.45
C HIS A 110 -7.16 7.54 14.26
N ASN A 111 -5.85 7.63 14.13
CA ASN A 111 -5.06 8.70 14.74
C ASN A 111 -4.34 9.48 13.63
N ARG A 112 -4.17 10.77 13.89
CA ARG A 112 -3.40 11.66 13.02
C ARG A 112 -2.46 12.49 13.89
N ASP A 113 -1.18 12.37 13.60
CA ASP A 113 -0.12 13.20 14.17
C ASP A 113 0.62 13.89 13.02
N ASN A 114 0.45 15.23 12.95
CA ASN A 114 0.92 16.03 11.83
C ASN A 114 0.46 15.49 10.47
N SER A 115 1.40 15.02 9.65
CA SER A 115 1.15 14.41 8.32
C SER A 115 0.96 12.90 8.37
N ILE A 116 1.28 12.24 9.50
CA ILE A 116 1.21 10.80 9.64
C ILE A 116 -0.19 10.40 10.10
N GLN A 117 -0.82 9.50 9.37
CA GLN A 117 -2.10 8.90 9.76
C GLN A 117 -1.89 7.42 10.07
N THR A 118 -2.47 6.95 11.17
CA THR A 118 -2.38 5.56 11.60
C THR A 118 -3.75 4.98 11.94
N LEU A 119 -3.92 3.68 11.67
CA LEU A 119 -5.03 2.86 12.15
C LEU A 119 -4.44 1.80 13.08
N THR A 120 -4.87 1.79 14.34
CA THR A 120 -4.36 0.87 15.35
C THR A 120 -5.50 0.22 16.11
N GLY A 121 -5.37 -1.05 16.46
CA GLY A 121 -6.40 -1.73 17.24
C GLY A 121 -6.26 -3.23 17.24
N ASP A 122 -7.41 -3.87 17.41
CA ASP A 122 -7.53 -5.31 17.54
C ASP A 122 -8.19 -5.93 16.31
N TRP A 123 -7.84 -7.18 16.05
CA TRP A 123 -8.54 -8.00 15.10
C TRP A 123 -8.86 -9.38 15.69
N GLY A 124 -9.94 -9.96 15.19
CA GLY A 124 -10.33 -11.35 15.41
C GLY A 124 -11.00 -11.86 14.15
N GLY A 125 -11.31 -13.13 14.10
CA GLY A 125 -11.93 -13.69 12.89
C GLY A 125 -12.30 -15.14 13.01
N ARG A 126 -12.68 -15.75 11.89
CA ARG A 126 -13.01 -17.15 11.76
C ARG A 126 -12.28 -17.76 10.59
N MET A 127 -11.90 -19.02 10.71
CA MET A 127 -11.34 -19.78 9.60
C MET A 127 -12.33 -19.84 8.44
N MET A 128 -11.84 -19.68 7.24
CA MET A 128 -12.64 -19.77 6.02
C MET A 128 -13.45 -21.08 6.00
N ASN A 129 -14.74 -20.98 5.64
CA ASN A 129 -15.68 -22.10 5.58
C ASN A 129 -15.88 -22.85 6.91
N SER A 130 -15.59 -22.20 8.06
CA SER A 130 -15.70 -22.80 9.38
C SER A 130 -16.24 -21.78 10.39
N GLN A 131 -16.73 -22.28 11.54
CA GLN A 131 -17.08 -21.46 12.70
C GLN A 131 -15.94 -21.37 13.73
N ILE A 132 -14.80 -22.01 13.46
CA ILE A 132 -13.64 -22.02 14.34
C ILE A 132 -13.02 -20.62 14.35
N ALA A 133 -12.86 -20.06 15.54
CA ALA A 133 -12.22 -18.76 15.72
C ALA A 133 -10.73 -18.85 15.40
N CYS A 134 -10.23 -17.84 14.70
CA CYS A 134 -8.79 -17.65 14.55
C CYS A 134 -8.20 -17.05 15.84
N PRO A 135 -6.94 -17.36 16.19
CA PRO A 135 -6.24 -16.66 17.25
C PRO A 135 -6.23 -15.15 16.96
N PRO A 136 -6.78 -14.32 17.86
CA PRO A 136 -6.86 -12.89 17.65
C PRO A 136 -5.49 -12.22 17.78
N GLY A 137 -5.42 -10.94 17.43
CA GLY A 137 -4.18 -10.17 17.54
C GLY A 137 -4.35 -8.67 17.45
N LYS A 138 -3.22 -8.00 17.29
CA LYS A 138 -3.12 -6.55 17.13
C LYS A 138 -2.76 -6.19 15.70
N ILE A 139 -3.19 -5.00 15.30
CA ILE A 139 -2.85 -4.43 14.00
C ILE A 139 -2.40 -2.99 14.15
N THR A 140 -1.40 -2.62 13.37
CA THR A 140 -0.97 -1.24 13.22
C THR A 140 -0.73 -0.97 11.74
N LEU A 141 -1.44 0.01 11.20
CA LEU A 141 -1.32 0.48 9.83
C LEU A 141 -0.92 1.95 9.82
N THR A 142 -0.10 2.31 8.85
CA THR A 142 0.21 3.71 8.53
C THR A 142 -0.30 4.00 7.13
N LYS A 143 -0.98 5.13 6.95
CA LYS A 143 -1.38 5.57 5.63
C LYS A 143 -0.16 5.96 4.84
N GLU A 144 -0.04 5.41 3.64
CA GLU A 144 1.00 5.86 2.74
C GLU A 144 0.69 7.26 2.23
N ALA A 145 1.71 8.11 2.21
CA ALA A 145 1.60 9.39 1.54
C ALA A 145 1.38 9.14 0.03
N SER A 146 0.63 10.03 -0.62
CA SER A 146 0.33 9.93 -2.07
C SER A 146 1.57 9.94 -2.98
N SER A 147 2.73 10.14 -2.42
CA SER A 147 4.05 9.93 -3.02
C SER A 147 4.82 8.99 -2.11
N ILE A 148 4.85 7.69 -2.44
CA ILE A 148 5.69 6.74 -1.71
C ILE A 148 7.12 7.03 -2.12
N PHE A 149 7.82 7.75 -1.27
CA PHE A 149 9.26 7.84 -1.29
C PHE A 149 9.83 6.64 -0.56
N ASN A 150 10.07 5.54 -1.28
CA ASN A 150 11.02 4.55 -0.80
C ASN A 150 12.42 5.06 -1.12
N GLU A 151 13.11 5.55 -0.13
CA GLU A 151 14.51 5.96 -0.26
C GLU A 151 15.41 4.80 0.13
N ILE A 152 16.27 4.36 -0.78
CA ILE A 152 17.18 3.25 -0.58
C ILE A 152 18.61 3.75 -0.74
N LYS A 153 19.38 3.64 0.33
CA LYS A 153 20.81 3.95 0.33
C LYS A 153 21.60 2.78 -0.18
N VAL A 154 22.44 3.01 -1.18
CA VAL A 154 23.23 2.00 -1.86
C VAL A 154 24.70 2.39 -1.90
N ASP A 155 25.57 1.38 -1.82
CA ASP A 155 27.02 1.53 -1.81
C ASP A 155 27.71 0.85 -3.02
N THR A 156 26.94 0.59 -4.07
CA THR A 156 27.39 -0.10 -5.29
C THR A 156 27.18 0.75 -6.53
N GLY A 157 28.02 0.55 -7.53
CA GLY A 157 27.90 1.22 -8.84
C GLY A 157 26.84 0.65 -9.78
N VAL A 158 26.20 -0.47 -9.42
CA VAL A 158 25.14 -1.10 -10.23
C VAL A 158 24.01 -1.58 -9.33
N ILE A 159 22.80 -1.20 -9.67
CA ILE A 159 21.58 -1.68 -9.04
C ILE A 159 20.77 -2.45 -10.08
N ARG A 160 20.34 -3.65 -9.71
CA ARG A 160 19.39 -4.42 -10.51
C ARG A 160 18.01 -4.35 -9.86
N LEU A 161 17.03 -4.05 -10.69
CA LEU A 161 15.61 -4.00 -10.36
C LEU A 161 14.90 -5.12 -11.10
N ASP A 162 14.22 -5.98 -10.37
CA ASP A 162 13.42 -7.08 -10.92
C ASP A 162 11.97 -6.88 -10.47
N PHE A 163 11.07 -6.56 -11.43
CA PHE A 163 9.65 -6.38 -11.20
C PHE A 163 8.91 -7.68 -11.50
N TYR A 164 8.15 -8.17 -10.54
CA TYR A 164 7.30 -9.34 -10.65
C TYR A 164 5.85 -8.98 -10.39
N ASP A 165 4.93 -9.82 -10.84
CA ASP A 165 3.58 -9.81 -10.31
C ASP A 165 3.62 -10.19 -8.82
N ASN A 166 2.85 -9.49 -8.01
CA ASN A 166 2.97 -9.56 -6.54
C ASN A 166 2.17 -10.72 -5.94
N ALA A 167 1.18 -11.26 -6.65
CA ALA A 167 0.31 -12.28 -6.09
C ALA A 167 -0.13 -13.27 -7.18
N GLU A 168 -1.31 -13.08 -7.73
CA GLU A 168 -1.83 -13.85 -8.84
C GLU A 168 -1.55 -13.12 -10.15
N ILE A 169 -1.09 -13.87 -11.16
CA ILE A 169 -0.80 -13.29 -12.47
C ILE A 169 -2.13 -12.93 -13.15
N ASP A 170 -2.63 -11.75 -12.87
CA ASP A 170 -3.96 -11.30 -13.26
C ASP A 170 -3.98 -10.30 -14.42
N GLY A 171 -2.81 -10.00 -14.97
CA GLY A 171 -2.67 -9.15 -16.15
C GLY A 171 -2.24 -7.73 -15.87
N ASP A 172 -1.70 -7.48 -14.70
CA ASP A 172 -1.07 -6.19 -14.36
C ASP A 172 -0.02 -5.81 -15.40
N THR A 173 -0.11 -4.58 -15.88
CA THR A 173 0.78 -4.02 -16.89
C THR A 173 1.41 -2.73 -16.38
N ILE A 174 2.71 -2.61 -16.53
CA ILE A 174 3.47 -1.47 -16.03
C ILE A 174 4.35 -0.82 -17.11
N SER A 175 4.63 0.46 -16.88
CA SER A 175 5.78 1.17 -17.48
C SER A 175 6.72 1.61 -16.37
N VAL A 176 8.03 1.69 -16.68
CA VAL A 176 9.04 2.15 -15.72
C VAL A 176 9.88 3.25 -16.35
N THR A 177 10.05 4.33 -15.60
CA THR A 177 11.02 5.36 -15.96
C THR A 177 12.16 5.39 -14.93
N VAL A 178 13.37 5.66 -15.42
CA VAL A 178 14.55 5.95 -14.61
C VAL A 178 15.00 7.35 -14.96
N ASP A 179 15.02 8.25 -13.99
CA ASP A 179 15.43 9.66 -14.20
C ASP A 179 14.65 10.33 -15.33
N ASN A 180 13.35 10.13 -15.38
CA ASN A 180 12.41 10.57 -16.43
C ASN A 180 12.61 9.92 -17.82
N ASN A 181 13.53 8.97 -17.99
CA ASN A 181 13.68 8.21 -19.22
C ASN A 181 12.90 6.89 -19.13
N THR A 182 12.01 6.62 -20.07
CA THR A 182 11.27 5.36 -20.12
C THR A 182 12.20 4.22 -20.46
N VAL A 183 12.34 3.25 -19.57
CA VAL A 183 13.18 2.05 -19.71
C VAL A 183 12.35 0.78 -19.90
N VAL A 184 11.10 0.79 -19.47
CA VAL A 184 10.10 -0.25 -19.70
C VAL A 184 8.81 0.42 -20.13
N SER A 185 8.16 -0.09 -21.17
CA SER A 185 6.91 0.46 -21.69
C SER A 185 5.88 -0.63 -21.86
N HIS A 186 4.71 -0.49 -21.25
CA HIS A 186 3.53 -1.35 -21.39
C HIS A 186 3.85 -2.85 -21.30
N GLN A 187 4.65 -3.26 -20.32
CA GLN A 187 4.98 -4.67 -20.13
C GLN A 187 4.12 -5.32 -19.05
N ARG A 188 3.59 -6.49 -19.37
CA ARG A 188 2.80 -7.29 -18.44
C ARG A 188 3.70 -7.95 -17.41
N LEU A 189 3.33 -7.82 -16.14
CA LEU A 189 3.96 -8.53 -15.02
C LEU A 189 3.66 -10.04 -15.09
N GLY A 190 4.52 -10.84 -14.47
CA GLY A 190 4.37 -12.28 -14.43
C GLY A 190 5.36 -12.95 -13.50
N ALA A 191 5.47 -14.28 -13.62
CA ALA A 191 6.40 -15.09 -12.83
C ALA A 191 7.89 -14.83 -13.20
N LYS A 192 8.15 -14.38 -14.43
CA LYS A 192 9.49 -13.96 -14.84
C LYS A 192 9.63 -12.45 -14.63
N PRO A 193 10.75 -11.98 -14.06
CA PRO A 193 10.91 -10.55 -13.81
C PRO A 193 11.08 -9.74 -15.09
N ILE A 194 10.57 -8.51 -15.06
CA ILE A 194 11.01 -7.43 -15.93
C ILE A 194 12.24 -6.83 -15.24
N SER A 195 13.41 -6.99 -15.85
CA SER A 195 14.68 -6.59 -15.23
C SER A 195 15.21 -5.28 -15.80
N VAL A 196 15.60 -4.35 -14.93
CA VAL A 196 16.23 -3.07 -15.27
C VAL A 196 17.53 -2.95 -14.48
N ASN A 197 18.62 -2.55 -15.15
CA ASN A 197 19.89 -2.25 -14.47
C ASN A 197 20.14 -0.75 -14.50
N ILE A 198 20.45 -0.18 -13.34
CA ILE A 198 20.82 1.22 -13.17
C ILE A 198 22.30 1.26 -12.86
N LYS A 199 23.06 2.05 -13.62
CA LYS A 199 24.43 2.39 -13.27
C LYS A 199 24.41 3.68 -12.47
N ILE A 200 24.93 3.62 -11.27
CA ILE A 200 25.20 4.79 -10.47
C ILE A 200 26.59 5.28 -10.85
N ASP A 201 26.69 6.51 -11.32
CA ASP A 201 27.97 7.16 -11.52
C ASP A 201 28.19 8.25 -10.46
N PHE A 202 29.45 8.61 -10.26
CA PHE A 202 29.83 9.61 -9.25
C PHE A 202 29.41 11.04 -9.60
N LEU A 203 28.90 11.27 -10.81
CA LEU A 203 28.37 12.55 -11.27
C LEU A 203 26.89 12.69 -10.89
N ARG A 204 26.22 11.57 -10.65
CA ARG A 204 24.81 11.50 -10.27
C ARG A 204 24.62 10.53 -9.10
N LEU A 205 24.50 11.10 -7.91
CA LEU A 205 24.40 10.32 -6.66
C LEU A 205 22.97 9.87 -6.35
N GLU A 206 21.97 10.42 -7.05
CA GLU A 206 20.56 10.10 -6.85
C GLU A 206 19.93 9.64 -8.17
N HIS A 207 19.14 8.58 -8.09
CA HIS A 207 18.35 8.06 -9.21
C HIS A 207 16.91 7.89 -8.78
N GLU A 208 15.98 8.38 -9.60
CA GLU A 208 14.55 8.20 -9.41
C GLU A 208 14.02 7.12 -10.34
N VAL A 209 13.35 6.14 -9.76
CA VAL A 209 12.65 5.08 -10.47
C VAL A 209 11.16 5.26 -10.24
N VAL A 210 10.39 5.46 -11.30
CA VAL A 210 8.95 5.56 -11.23
C VAL A 210 8.33 4.37 -11.94
N MET A 211 7.58 3.55 -11.21
CA MET A 211 6.68 2.56 -11.78
C MET A 211 5.32 3.23 -12.05
N ILE A 212 4.78 3.01 -13.22
CA ILE A 212 3.49 3.52 -13.67
C ILE A 212 2.59 2.31 -13.95
N ALA A 213 1.46 2.20 -13.28
CA ALA A 213 0.45 1.22 -13.60
C ALA A 213 -0.33 1.64 -14.84
N GLU A 214 -0.40 0.77 -15.83
CA GLU A 214 -1.11 1.03 -17.08
C GLU A 214 -2.55 0.50 -17.04
N ASN A 215 -2.81 -0.46 -16.17
CA ASN A 215 -4.12 -1.05 -15.89
C ASN A 215 -4.22 -1.50 -14.43
N GLU A 216 -5.36 -2.06 -14.02
CA GLU A 216 -5.59 -2.59 -12.68
C GLU A 216 -5.67 -4.13 -12.64
N GLY A 217 -5.27 -4.80 -13.73
CA GLY A 217 -5.40 -6.24 -13.84
C GLY A 217 -6.85 -6.74 -13.77
N ALA A 218 -7.04 -8.03 -13.56
CA ALA A 218 -8.35 -8.60 -13.26
C ALA A 218 -8.75 -8.47 -11.79
N ILE A 219 -7.77 -8.25 -10.91
CA ILE A 219 -7.95 -8.13 -9.45
C ILE A 219 -7.31 -6.82 -8.97
N PRO A 220 -8.05 -5.69 -8.97
CA PRO A 220 -7.50 -4.42 -8.50
C PRO A 220 -7.00 -4.49 -7.06
N PRO A 221 -5.96 -3.75 -6.74
CA PRO A 221 -5.21 -2.78 -7.55
C PRO A 221 -4.10 -3.44 -8.36
N ASN A 222 -3.48 -2.69 -9.30
CA ASN A 222 -2.22 -3.11 -9.90
C ASN A 222 -1.15 -3.21 -8.81
N THR A 223 -0.56 -4.37 -8.65
CA THR A 223 0.44 -4.63 -7.62
C THR A 223 1.69 -5.27 -8.22
N ALA A 224 2.85 -4.75 -7.83
CA ALA A 224 4.13 -5.29 -8.24
C ALA A 224 5.02 -5.57 -7.04
N LEU A 225 5.77 -6.66 -7.10
CA LEU A 225 6.91 -6.89 -6.23
C LEU A 225 8.18 -6.40 -6.93
N LEU A 226 8.81 -5.38 -6.37
CA LEU A 226 10.13 -4.94 -6.80
C LEU A 226 11.21 -5.57 -5.91
N MET A 227 12.05 -6.41 -6.50
CA MET A 227 13.27 -6.89 -5.89
C MET A 227 14.43 -6.00 -6.32
N VAL A 228 15.07 -5.34 -5.36
CA VAL A 228 16.26 -4.52 -5.60
C VAL A 228 17.48 -5.31 -5.18
N THR A 229 18.44 -5.48 -6.07
CA THR A 229 19.76 -6.06 -5.76
C THR A 229 20.81 -4.98 -5.93
N ALA A 230 21.49 -4.64 -4.84
CA ALA A 230 22.55 -3.64 -4.78
C ALA A 230 23.78 -4.25 -4.09
N GLY A 231 24.74 -4.74 -4.89
CA GLY A 231 25.87 -5.52 -4.37
C GLY A 231 25.39 -6.78 -3.63
N ASN A 232 25.76 -6.90 -2.36
CA ASN A 232 25.35 -8.03 -1.50
C ASN A 232 24.03 -7.82 -0.79
N LYS A 233 23.39 -6.63 -0.95
CA LYS A 233 22.14 -6.27 -0.29
C LYS A 233 20.97 -6.56 -1.21
N ARG A 234 19.87 -7.05 -0.64
CA ARG A 234 18.61 -7.26 -1.32
C ARG A 234 17.49 -6.60 -0.55
N TYR A 235 16.63 -5.86 -1.25
CA TYR A 235 15.46 -5.21 -0.70
C TYR A 235 14.22 -5.71 -1.44
N ARG A 236 13.11 -5.81 -0.71
CA ARG A 236 11.81 -6.16 -1.27
C ARG A 236 10.88 -4.98 -1.05
N LEU A 237 10.30 -4.49 -2.12
CA LEU A 237 9.33 -3.41 -2.09
C LEU A 237 8.05 -3.93 -2.73
N PHE A 238 6.95 -3.80 -2.00
CA PHE A 238 5.63 -4.03 -2.56
C PHE A 238 5.11 -2.71 -3.08
N LEU A 239 4.88 -2.65 -4.37
CA LEU A 239 4.41 -1.47 -5.07
C LEU A 239 2.94 -1.70 -5.37
N SER A 240 2.11 -0.73 -5.06
CA SER A 240 0.69 -0.77 -5.32
C SER A 240 0.24 0.57 -5.88
N SER A 241 -0.58 0.54 -6.90
CA SER A 241 -1.17 1.72 -7.51
C SER A 241 -2.66 1.50 -7.71
N ASP A 242 -3.44 2.50 -7.41
CA ASP A 242 -4.89 2.51 -7.62
C ASP A 242 -5.31 3.50 -8.71
N SER A 243 -6.61 3.63 -8.94
CA SER A 243 -7.17 4.55 -9.95
C SER A 243 -6.84 6.03 -9.67
N GLU A 244 -6.56 6.39 -8.42
CA GLU A 244 -6.20 7.75 -8.03
C GLU A 244 -4.68 7.98 -8.08
N GLN A 245 -3.90 6.94 -7.78
CA GLN A 245 -2.43 6.99 -7.74
C GLN A 245 -1.79 5.93 -8.64
N LYS A 246 -1.58 6.30 -9.88
CA LYS A 246 -0.99 5.40 -10.91
C LYS A 246 0.53 5.28 -10.85
N LYS A 247 1.21 6.05 -10.00
CA LYS A 247 2.67 6.15 -9.98
C LYS A 247 3.24 5.83 -8.60
N VAL A 248 4.27 5.01 -8.59
CA VAL A 248 5.06 4.70 -7.38
C VAL A 248 6.51 5.12 -7.64
N LEU A 249 7.06 5.92 -6.73
CA LEU A 249 8.43 6.44 -6.82
C LEU A 249 9.34 5.73 -5.83
N VAL A 250 10.49 5.28 -6.31
CA VAL A 250 11.61 4.77 -5.51
C VAL A 250 12.84 5.61 -5.82
N ARG A 251 13.48 6.15 -4.78
CA ARG A 251 14.72 6.91 -4.92
C ARG A 251 15.90 6.10 -4.41
N PHE A 252 16.94 6.00 -5.21
CA PHE A 252 18.21 5.40 -4.82
C PHE A 252 19.24 6.50 -4.56
N ILE A 253 19.88 6.46 -3.39
CA ILE A 253 20.92 7.40 -3.02
C ILE A 253 22.23 6.63 -2.83
N TYR A 254 23.27 7.05 -3.55
CA TYR A 254 24.60 6.48 -3.36
C TYR A 254 25.24 7.07 -2.11
N GLU A 255 25.61 6.20 -1.19
CA GLU A 255 26.45 6.53 -0.04
C GLU A 255 27.78 5.78 -0.15
N LYS A 256 28.88 6.52 -0.17
CA LYS A 256 30.21 5.90 -0.19
C LYS A 256 30.37 5.04 1.08
N PRO A 257 30.85 3.78 0.94
CA PRO A 257 31.15 2.96 2.11
C PRO A 257 32.11 3.70 3.07
N PRO A 258 31.94 3.56 4.39
CA PRO A 258 32.92 4.05 5.33
C PRO A 258 34.28 3.41 5.02
N ALA A 259 35.35 4.21 5.09
CA ALA A 259 36.74 3.80 4.82
C ALA A 259 37.23 2.82 5.88
#